data_3a6abe9f3dcb28d9206b444b015c1e0c
#
_entry.id   3a6abe9f3dcb28d9206b444b015c1e0c
#
_cell.length_a   1.000
_cell.length_b   1.000
_cell.length_c   1.000
_cell.angle_alpha   90.00
_cell.angle_beta   90.00
_cell.angle_gamma   90.00
#
_symmetry.space_group_name_H-M   'P 1'
#
loop_
_entity.id
_entity.type
_entity.pdbx_description
1 polymer ?
#
loop_
_entity_poly.entity_id
_entity_poly.type
_entity_poly.pdbx_seq_one_letter_code
_entity_poly.pdbx_strand_id
1 'polypeptide(L)'
;MTRFGYTLMTEQSGPRELVGYAQHADRLGFDFAVSSDHYFPWLDEQGHAPYAWSVLGAVAQATERLELMTYVTCPTIRYHPAVVAQKAATVALLSQGRFTLGVGAGENLNEHVVGERWPAVGERHDMLEEALEIIHQLLTGDRVTYEGAHFRVDSAKLWDVPEVPVPIAVAVSGEQSVQRFSSLADHLVAVEPDADLVRRWDEARAGLEALEAIGPSRKIGQIPISWGPDRDEAVARAHEQFRWFGGGWKVNADLPTTEAFDAASQFVRPEDVADAIPCGPDLDAVVEAVSAFWEAGFTDVALVQVGDALQQRFLDEAAGPLLERLREAAPAG
;
A
#
# COMPACT_ATOMS: atom_id res chain seq x y z
N MET A 1 -14.11 -3.88 14.40
CA MET A 1 -14.72 -4.48 13.18
C MET A 1 -13.68 -4.40 12.08
N THR A 2 -13.40 -5.50 11.38
CA THR A 2 -12.43 -5.53 10.26
C THR A 2 -12.93 -4.67 9.10
N ARG A 3 -12.02 -3.94 8.46
CA ARG A 3 -12.31 -3.03 7.35
C ARG A 3 -11.76 -3.63 6.05
N PHE A 4 -12.48 -3.42 4.95
CA PHE A 4 -12.12 -3.97 3.66
C PHE A 4 -11.86 -2.88 2.64
N GLY A 5 -10.69 -2.96 2.00
CA GLY A 5 -10.22 -1.99 1.03
C GLY A 5 -10.14 -2.53 -0.40
N TYR A 6 -10.08 -1.62 -1.34
CA TYR A 6 -9.83 -1.89 -2.76
C TYR A 6 -8.48 -1.32 -3.17
N THR A 7 -7.70 -2.10 -3.92
CA THR A 7 -6.39 -1.64 -4.42
C THR A 7 -6.52 -0.98 -5.78
N LEU A 8 -6.12 0.26 -5.86
CA LEU A 8 -5.87 0.99 -7.09
C LEU A 8 -4.43 0.71 -7.54
N MET A 9 -4.24 -0.43 -8.20
CA MET A 9 -2.92 -0.87 -8.63
C MET A 9 -2.51 -0.10 -9.88
N THR A 10 -1.60 0.86 -9.73
CA THR A 10 -1.15 1.75 -10.82
C THR A 10 -0.44 0.98 -11.94
N GLU A 11 0.12 -0.18 -11.65
CA GLU A 11 0.84 -1.01 -12.61
C GLU A 11 -0.09 -1.69 -13.62
N GLN A 12 -1.36 -1.86 -13.27
CA GLN A 12 -2.32 -2.61 -14.10
C GLN A 12 -3.29 -1.74 -14.90
N SER A 13 -3.51 -0.48 -14.47
CA SER A 13 -4.62 0.31 -15.04
C SER A 13 -4.21 1.74 -15.29
N GLY A 14 -4.81 2.35 -16.32
CA GLY A 14 -4.62 3.75 -16.66
C GLY A 14 -5.22 4.71 -15.64
N PRO A 15 -4.83 5.99 -15.64
CA PRO A 15 -5.22 6.94 -14.60
C PRO A 15 -6.72 7.26 -14.58
N ARG A 16 -7.40 7.20 -15.71
CA ARG A 16 -8.85 7.44 -15.78
C ARG A 16 -9.66 6.27 -15.26
N GLU A 17 -9.22 5.07 -15.60
CA GLU A 17 -9.80 3.80 -15.16
C GLU A 17 -9.68 3.70 -13.64
N LEU A 18 -8.52 4.00 -13.05
CA LEU A 18 -8.30 4.00 -11.60
C LEU A 18 -9.27 4.92 -10.85
N VAL A 19 -9.52 6.13 -11.37
CA VAL A 19 -10.51 7.04 -10.79
C VAL A 19 -11.92 6.45 -10.87
N GLY A 20 -12.29 5.85 -11.99
CA GLY A 20 -13.58 5.17 -12.17
C GLY A 20 -13.76 3.99 -11.21
N TYR A 21 -12.74 3.18 -11.03
CA TYR A 21 -12.74 2.06 -10.07
C TYR A 21 -12.88 2.53 -8.63
N ALA A 22 -12.19 3.61 -8.24
CA ALA A 22 -12.33 4.20 -6.92
C ALA A 22 -13.75 4.70 -6.65
N GLN A 23 -14.38 5.38 -7.62
CA GLN A 23 -15.78 5.79 -7.52
C GLN A 23 -16.73 4.59 -7.39
N HIS A 24 -16.43 3.49 -8.09
CA HIS A 24 -17.25 2.28 -7.99
C HIS A 24 -17.07 1.61 -6.62
N ALA A 25 -15.85 1.48 -6.14
CA ALA A 25 -15.55 0.95 -4.81
C ALA A 25 -16.22 1.76 -3.69
N ASP A 26 -16.22 3.10 -3.78
CA ASP A 26 -16.93 3.98 -2.85
C ASP A 26 -18.45 3.71 -2.84
N ARG A 27 -19.06 3.54 -4.01
CA ARG A 27 -20.50 3.21 -4.11
C ARG A 27 -20.85 1.84 -3.55
N LEU A 28 -20.00 0.85 -3.76
CA LEU A 28 -20.16 -0.51 -3.21
C LEU A 28 -19.95 -0.56 -1.69
N GLY A 29 -19.34 0.48 -1.11
CA GLY A 29 -19.14 0.57 0.33
C GLY A 29 -17.84 -0.07 0.80
N PHE A 30 -16.79 -0.14 -0.01
CA PHE A 30 -15.44 -0.35 0.50
C PHE A 30 -15.10 0.73 1.50
N ASP A 31 -14.38 0.38 2.56
CA ASP A 31 -14.05 1.31 3.64
C ASP A 31 -12.89 2.22 3.25
N PHE A 32 -11.95 1.70 2.46
CA PHE A 32 -10.77 2.44 2.02
C PHE A 32 -10.27 1.96 0.65
N ALA A 33 -9.41 2.75 0.03
CA ALA A 33 -8.61 2.35 -1.12
C ALA A 33 -7.13 2.62 -0.87
N VAL A 34 -6.29 1.70 -1.32
CA VAL A 34 -4.85 1.87 -1.33
C VAL A 34 -4.35 2.03 -2.76
N SER A 35 -3.33 2.87 -2.97
CA SER A 35 -2.70 3.05 -4.27
C SER A 35 -1.21 2.73 -4.18
N SER A 36 -0.72 1.88 -5.06
CA SER A 36 0.72 1.74 -5.30
C SER A 36 1.31 3.06 -5.83
N ASP A 37 2.57 3.34 -5.50
CA ASP A 37 3.32 4.52 -5.98
C ASP A 37 4.53 4.08 -6.77
N HIS A 38 4.27 3.55 -7.96
CA HIS A 38 5.26 2.96 -8.84
C HIS A 38 5.65 3.89 -9.99
N TYR A 39 6.87 3.71 -10.50
CA TYR A 39 7.37 4.30 -11.74
C TYR A 39 7.41 3.25 -12.85
N PHE A 40 7.62 1.98 -12.49
CA PHE A 40 7.55 0.83 -13.38
C PHE A 40 6.48 -0.16 -12.90
N PRO A 41 5.83 -0.91 -13.81
CA PRO A 41 5.13 -2.13 -13.41
C PRO A 41 6.15 -3.19 -12.94
N TRP A 42 5.67 -4.23 -12.28
CA TRP A 42 6.51 -5.38 -11.89
C TRP A 42 6.94 -6.20 -13.10
N LEU A 43 6.05 -6.35 -14.05
CA LEU A 43 6.25 -7.07 -15.33
C LEU A 43 5.68 -6.21 -16.46
N ASP A 44 6.28 -6.31 -17.64
CA ASP A 44 5.84 -5.56 -18.83
C ASP A 44 4.38 -5.82 -19.21
N GLU A 45 3.88 -7.03 -18.92
CA GLU A 45 2.51 -7.44 -19.21
C GLU A 45 1.46 -6.63 -18.43
N GLN A 46 1.82 -6.00 -17.32
CA GLN A 46 0.91 -5.11 -16.57
C GLN A 46 0.66 -3.79 -17.30
N GLY A 47 1.67 -3.24 -17.96
CA GLY A 47 1.55 -2.21 -19.01
C GLY A 47 1.29 -0.77 -18.57
N HIS A 48 1.19 -0.47 -17.27
CA HIS A 48 0.88 0.87 -16.76
C HIS A 48 1.83 1.28 -15.62
N ALA A 49 2.01 2.58 -15.41
CA ALA A 49 2.57 3.18 -14.20
C ALA A 49 2.24 4.68 -14.14
N PRO A 50 0.96 5.09 -14.05
CA PRO A 50 0.62 6.49 -13.90
C PRO A 50 1.10 7.03 -12.56
N TYR A 51 1.36 8.32 -12.51
CA TYR A 51 1.82 8.99 -11.30
C TYR A 51 0.74 8.96 -10.20
N ALA A 52 0.97 8.16 -9.16
CA ALA A 52 0.00 7.85 -8.11
C ALA A 52 -0.58 9.09 -7.42
N TRP A 53 0.23 10.10 -7.15
CA TRP A 53 -0.21 11.30 -6.44
C TRP A 53 -1.18 12.17 -7.26
N SER A 54 -1.04 12.19 -8.59
CA SER A 54 -2.05 12.82 -9.46
C SER A 54 -3.36 12.04 -9.47
N VAL A 55 -3.28 10.72 -9.50
CA VAL A 55 -4.45 9.83 -9.42
C VAL A 55 -5.16 10.00 -8.08
N LEU A 56 -4.43 9.96 -6.96
CA LEU A 56 -4.97 10.14 -5.62
C LEU A 56 -5.66 11.51 -5.45
N GLY A 57 -5.09 12.58 -6.01
CA GLY A 57 -5.74 13.90 -6.02
C GLY A 57 -7.07 13.90 -6.77
N ALA A 58 -7.15 13.21 -7.91
CA ALA A 58 -8.39 13.05 -8.67
C ALA A 58 -9.41 12.16 -7.92
N VAL A 59 -8.97 11.04 -7.35
CA VAL A 59 -9.80 10.14 -6.55
C VAL A 59 -10.37 10.84 -5.32
N ALA A 60 -9.56 11.67 -4.63
CA ALA A 60 -10.00 12.43 -3.47
C ALA A 60 -11.20 13.34 -3.76
N GLN A 61 -11.24 13.91 -4.97
CA GLN A 61 -12.36 14.76 -5.43
C GLN A 61 -13.51 13.97 -6.04
N ALA A 62 -13.27 12.74 -6.48
CA ALA A 62 -14.25 11.91 -7.16
C ALA A 62 -15.02 10.97 -6.21
N THR A 63 -14.61 10.87 -4.94
CA THR A 63 -15.17 9.99 -3.90
C THR A 63 -15.58 10.79 -2.67
N GLU A 64 -16.56 10.28 -1.90
CA GLU A 64 -17.13 10.98 -0.75
C GLU A 64 -16.76 10.35 0.59
N ARG A 65 -16.67 9.01 0.68
CA ARG A 65 -16.49 8.26 1.94
C ARG A 65 -15.21 7.44 1.97
N LEU A 66 -14.76 7.00 0.80
CA LEU A 66 -13.61 6.12 0.65
C LEU A 66 -12.36 6.76 1.27
N GLU A 67 -11.79 6.16 2.30
CA GLU A 67 -10.49 6.57 2.80
C GLU A 67 -9.39 6.21 1.78
N LEU A 68 -8.34 7.00 1.72
CA LEU A 68 -7.28 6.85 0.73
C LEU A 68 -5.94 6.66 1.40
N MET A 69 -5.07 5.84 0.81
CA MET A 69 -3.74 5.61 1.33
C MET A 69 -2.76 5.29 0.20
N THR A 70 -1.50 5.72 0.32
CA THR A 70 -0.40 5.17 -0.50
C THR A 70 0.07 3.83 0.05
N TYR A 71 0.32 2.83 -0.83
CA TYR A 71 0.71 1.47 -0.43
C TYR A 71 1.93 0.97 -1.23
N VAL A 72 3.14 1.49 -1.02
CA VAL A 72 3.50 2.60 -0.14
C VAL A 72 4.38 3.58 -0.91
N THR A 73 4.48 4.83 -0.50
CA THR A 73 5.44 5.80 -1.04
C THR A 73 6.81 5.62 -0.41
N CYS A 74 7.89 5.72 -1.19
CA CYS A 74 9.27 5.75 -0.69
C CYS A 74 9.76 7.21 -0.63
N PRO A 75 9.93 7.80 0.57
CA PRO A 75 10.35 9.20 0.70
C PRO A 75 11.88 9.36 0.83
N THR A 76 12.67 8.54 0.10
CA THR A 76 14.12 8.48 0.34
C THR A 76 14.99 8.82 -0.86
N ILE A 77 14.69 8.35 -2.07
CA ILE A 77 15.53 8.53 -3.25
C ILE A 77 14.80 9.30 -4.35
N ARG A 78 13.73 8.70 -4.91
CA ARG A 78 12.93 9.33 -5.97
C ARG A 78 12.23 10.61 -5.48
N TYR A 79 11.86 10.65 -4.20
CA TYR A 79 11.21 11.80 -3.58
C TYR A 79 11.98 12.30 -2.37
N HIS A 80 12.21 13.61 -2.32
CA HIS A 80 12.67 14.26 -1.10
C HIS A 80 11.53 14.30 -0.05
N PRO A 81 11.78 14.02 1.25
CA PRO A 81 10.75 13.98 2.28
C PRO A 81 9.92 15.27 2.41
N ALA A 82 10.51 16.44 2.21
CA ALA A 82 9.77 17.70 2.20
C ALA A 82 8.72 17.78 1.08
N VAL A 83 9.00 17.17 -0.07
CA VAL A 83 8.04 17.09 -1.18
C VAL A 83 6.94 16.06 -0.86
N VAL A 84 7.28 14.97 -0.19
CA VAL A 84 6.28 13.98 0.26
C VAL A 84 5.34 14.58 1.30
N ALA A 85 5.85 15.35 2.26
CA ALA A 85 5.02 16.07 3.22
C ALA A 85 4.02 17.02 2.53
N GLN A 86 4.48 17.77 1.51
CA GLN A 86 3.60 18.66 0.73
C GLN A 86 2.51 17.91 -0.03
N LYS A 87 2.88 16.79 -0.68
CA LYS A 87 1.92 15.92 -1.38
C LYS A 87 0.87 15.38 -0.40
N ALA A 88 1.31 14.86 0.75
CA ALA A 88 0.43 14.30 1.78
C ALA A 88 -0.55 15.33 2.32
N ALA A 89 -0.09 16.53 2.68
CA ALA A 89 -0.93 17.63 3.12
C ALA A 89 -1.97 18.01 2.06
N THR A 90 -1.55 18.11 0.79
CA THR A 90 -2.44 18.45 -0.32
C THR A 90 -3.54 17.41 -0.53
N VAL A 91 -3.19 16.11 -0.57
CA VAL A 91 -4.19 15.04 -0.75
C VAL A 91 -5.10 14.95 0.47
N ALA A 92 -4.58 15.14 1.68
CA ALA A 92 -5.39 15.17 2.90
C ALA A 92 -6.44 16.29 2.88
N LEU A 93 -6.08 17.49 2.42
CA LEU A 93 -7.01 18.60 2.24
C LEU A 93 -8.06 18.30 1.16
N LEU A 94 -7.62 17.79 0.00
CA LEU A 94 -8.52 17.42 -1.10
C LEU A 94 -9.52 16.33 -0.71
N SER A 95 -9.10 15.38 0.12
CA SER A 95 -9.93 14.29 0.63
C SER A 95 -10.70 14.64 1.90
N GLN A 96 -10.58 15.88 2.41
CA GLN A 96 -11.24 16.31 3.66
C GLN A 96 -10.88 15.41 4.87
N GLY A 97 -9.59 15.08 5.02
CA GLY A 97 -9.06 14.30 6.13
C GLY A 97 -9.15 12.77 5.95
N ARG A 98 -9.57 12.25 4.78
CA ARG A 98 -9.66 10.81 4.48
C ARG A 98 -8.36 10.19 3.98
N PHE A 99 -7.21 10.84 4.12
CA PHE A 99 -5.94 10.37 3.60
C PHE A 99 -4.99 9.89 4.70
N THR A 100 -4.39 8.73 4.50
CA THR A 100 -3.28 8.17 5.30
C THR A 100 -2.03 8.11 4.43
N LEU A 101 -0.89 8.59 4.92
CA LEU A 101 0.38 8.47 4.24
C LEU A 101 1.03 7.12 4.56
N GLY A 102 0.97 6.18 3.63
CA GLY A 102 1.72 4.93 3.73
C GLY A 102 3.14 5.10 3.16
N VAL A 103 4.15 4.73 3.93
CA VAL A 103 5.56 4.86 3.57
C VAL A 103 6.33 3.56 3.72
N GLY A 104 7.44 3.43 3.00
CA GLY A 104 8.33 2.28 3.07
C GLY A 104 9.76 2.61 2.65
N ALA A 105 10.67 1.66 2.87
CA ALA A 105 12.10 1.83 2.54
C ALA A 105 12.41 1.67 1.04
N GLY A 106 11.39 1.46 0.21
CA GLY A 106 11.46 1.45 -1.25
C GLY A 106 11.94 0.14 -1.87
N GLU A 107 11.88 0.14 -3.19
CA GLU A 107 12.29 -0.92 -4.10
C GLU A 107 13.18 -0.34 -5.20
N ASN A 108 14.21 -1.09 -5.57
CA ASN A 108 15.14 -0.65 -6.60
C ASN A 108 14.43 -0.37 -7.95
N LEU A 109 13.40 -1.16 -8.28
CA LEU A 109 12.58 -1.00 -9.47
C LEU A 109 12.09 0.45 -9.67
N ASN A 110 11.67 1.10 -8.60
CA ASN A 110 11.06 2.42 -8.65
C ASN A 110 12.03 3.56 -8.35
N GLU A 111 13.08 3.27 -7.58
CA GLU A 111 13.96 4.31 -7.06
C GLU A 111 15.18 4.58 -7.95
N HIS A 112 15.68 3.58 -8.70
CA HIS A 112 16.88 3.74 -9.57
C HIS A 112 16.68 4.75 -10.71
N VAL A 113 15.46 5.09 -11.05
CA VAL A 113 15.09 5.93 -12.21
C VAL A 113 15.67 7.35 -12.15
N VAL A 114 16.02 7.82 -10.97
CA VAL A 114 16.66 9.14 -10.79
C VAL A 114 18.18 9.10 -10.91
N GLY A 115 18.75 7.92 -11.20
CA GLY A 115 20.20 7.75 -11.44
C GLY A 115 21.05 7.64 -10.17
N GLU A 116 20.42 7.60 -9.00
CA GLU A 116 21.10 7.40 -7.73
C GLU A 116 21.38 5.92 -7.47
N ARG A 117 22.37 5.65 -6.60
CA ARG A 117 22.67 4.28 -6.18
C ARG A 117 21.53 3.69 -5.35
N TRP A 118 21.39 2.36 -5.37
CA TRP A 118 20.53 1.64 -4.48
C TRP A 118 21.28 1.26 -3.19
N PRO A 119 20.97 1.87 -2.03
CA PRO A 119 21.66 1.60 -0.77
C PRO A 119 21.30 0.25 -0.17
N ALA A 120 22.17 -0.26 0.72
CA ALA A 120 21.83 -1.43 1.54
C ALA A 120 20.63 -1.15 2.46
N VAL A 121 19.90 -2.20 2.84
CA VAL A 121 18.66 -2.07 3.63
C VAL A 121 18.82 -1.27 4.93
N GLY A 122 19.94 -1.41 5.62
CA GLY A 122 20.23 -0.64 6.86
C GLY A 122 20.27 0.86 6.58
N GLU A 123 20.95 1.28 5.53
CA GLU A 123 21.01 2.68 5.12
C GLU A 123 19.66 3.21 4.62
N ARG A 124 18.88 2.39 3.90
CA ARG A 124 17.51 2.77 3.51
C ARG A 124 16.61 2.99 4.71
N HIS A 125 16.79 2.19 5.78
CA HIS A 125 16.09 2.40 7.03
C HIS A 125 16.53 3.69 7.73
N ASP A 126 17.83 4.03 7.74
CA ASP A 126 18.32 5.29 8.28
C ASP A 126 17.74 6.49 7.52
N MET A 127 17.69 6.40 6.20
CA MET A 127 17.06 7.41 5.34
C MET A 127 15.55 7.55 5.62
N LEU A 128 14.83 6.43 5.79
CA LEU A 128 13.39 6.48 6.09
C LEU A 128 13.11 7.09 7.47
N GLU A 129 13.95 6.82 8.45
CA GLU A 129 13.84 7.40 9.79
C GLU A 129 13.98 8.94 9.75
N GLU A 130 15.03 9.47 9.11
CA GLU A 130 15.19 10.91 8.88
C GLU A 130 14.04 11.50 8.05
N ALA A 131 13.57 10.78 7.04
CA ALA A 131 12.46 11.23 6.22
C ALA A 131 11.15 11.37 7.04
N LEU A 132 10.86 10.43 7.94
CA LEU A 132 9.72 10.49 8.83
C LEU A 132 9.81 11.67 9.79
N GLU A 133 10.98 11.93 10.38
CA GLU A 133 11.21 13.09 11.24
C GLU A 133 10.92 14.41 10.50
N ILE A 134 11.40 14.55 9.26
CA ILE A 134 11.16 15.75 8.44
C ILE A 134 9.68 15.88 8.09
N ILE A 135 9.02 14.79 7.71
CA ILE A 135 7.60 14.77 7.35
C ILE A 135 6.75 15.20 8.55
N HIS A 136 7.00 14.61 9.72
CA HIS A 136 6.29 14.98 10.95
C HIS A 136 6.43 16.47 11.27
N GLN A 137 7.66 17.00 11.26
CA GLN A 137 7.91 18.42 11.55
C GLN A 137 7.20 19.33 10.55
N LEU A 138 7.24 19.02 9.24
CA LEU A 138 6.59 19.85 8.22
C LEU A 138 5.07 19.82 8.30
N LEU A 139 4.48 18.69 8.66
CA LEU A 139 3.03 18.53 8.79
C LEU A 139 2.44 19.31 9.99
N THR A 140 3.27 19.82 10.93
CA THR A 140 2.80 20.77 11.94
C THR A 140 2.44 22.14 11.36
N GLY A 141 2.95 22.47 10.17
CA GLY A 141 2.83 23.81 9.57
C GLY A 141 3.88 24.81 10.05
N ASP A 142 4.81 24.40 10.89
CA ASP A 142 5.91 25.22 11.35
C ASP A 142 7.02 25.33 10.29
N ARG A 143 7.89 26.33 10.47
CA ARG A 143 9.08 26.49 9.63
C ARG A 143 10.17 25.53 10.10
N VAL A 144 10.64 24.68 9.20
CA VAL A 144 11.61 23.61 9.48
C VAL A 144 12.93 23.91 8.78
N THR A 145 14.01 23.83 9.54
CA THR A 145 15.38 23.68 9.03
C THR A 145 15.94 22.41 9.65
N TYR A 146 16.38 21.49 8.82
CA TYR A 146 16.85 20.17 9.24
C TYR A 146 18.20 19.87 8.56
N GLU A 147 19.16 19.36 9.30
CA GLU A 147 20.46 18.96 8.82
C GLU A 147 20.81 17.58 9.36
N GLY A 148 20.48 16.54 8.58
CA GLY A 148 20.71 15.13 8.89
C GLY A 148 21.91 14.55 8.15
N ALA A 149 22.08 13.24 8.29
CA ALA A 149 23.10 12.48 7.56
C ALA A 149 22.72 12.29 6.07
N HIS A 150 21.43 12.17 5.78
CA HIS A 150 20.90 11.86 4.46
C HIS A 150 20.15 13.02 3.83
N PHE A 151 19.45 13.84 4.62
CA PHE A 151 18.62 14.92 4.10
C PHE A 151 18.95 16.28 4.71
N ARG A 152 18.68 17.32 3.94
CA ARG A 152 18.73 18.72 4.38
C ARG A 152 17.45 19.41 3.98
N VAL A 153 16.93 20.23 4.90
CA VAL A 153 15.78 21.12 4.66
C VAL A 153 16.19 22.51 5.09
N ASP A 154 16.06 23.48 4.20
CA ASP A 154 16.42 24.88 4.49
C ASP A 154 15.15 25.73 4.56
N SER A 155 14.77 26.11 5.78
CA SER A 155 13.71 27.10 6.04
C SER A 155 12.36 26.78 5.33
N ALA A 156 12.03 25.47 5.16
CA ALA A 156 10.80 25.05 4.49
C ALA A 156 9.58 25.20 5.42
N LYS A 157 8.43 25.46 4.82
CA LYS A 157 7.14 25.53 5.51
C LYS A 157 6.02 25.09 4.58
N LEU A 158 5.14 24.25 5.06
CA LEU A 158 3.87 24.00 4.38
C LEU A 158 2.88 25.14 4.71
N TRP A 159 2.30 25.72 3.66
CA TRP A 159 1.35 26.84 3.81
C TRP A 159 -0.09 26.38 3.96
N ASP A 160 -0.39 25.22 3.35
CA ASP A 160 -1.67 24.55 3.44
C ASP A 160 -1.48 23.22 4.17
N VAL A 161 -1.90 23.16 5.42
CA VAL A 161 -1.88 21.96 6.27
C VAL A 161 -3.29 21.63 6.72
N PRO A 162 -3.68 20.35 6.78
CA PRO A 162 -5.00 19.96 7.27
C PRO A 162 -5.10 20.20 8.78
N GLU A 163 -6.31 20.54 9.25
CA GLU A 163 -6.59 20.69 10.70
C GLU A 163 -6.52 19.33 11.42
N VAL A 164 -6.89 18.25 10.73
CA VAL A 164 -6.77 16.88 11.24
C VAL A 164 -5.39 16.36 10.86
N PRO A 165 -4.60 15.84 11.80
CA PRO A 165 -3.31 15.26 11.52
C PRO A 165 -3.39 14.18 10.42
N VAL A 166 -2.41 14.13 9.53
CA VAL A 166 -2.30 13.07 8.52
C VAL A 166 -1.71 11.83 9.18
N PRO A 167 -2.46 10.72 9.32
CA PRO A 167 -1.91 9.49 9.87
C PRO A 167 -0.79 8.95 8.98
N ILE A 168 0.24 8.38 9.59
CA ILE A 168 1.35 7.73 8.89
C ILE A 168 1.31 6.23 9.14
N ALA A 169 1.31 5.45 8.05
CA ALA A 169 1.45 4.00 8.07
C ALA A 169 2.82 3.60 7.52
N VAL A 170 3.50 2.65 8.15
CA VAL A 170 4.83 2.22 7.71
C VAL A 170 4.84 0.74 7.34
N ALA A 171 5.47 0.43 6.21
CA ALA A 171 5.70 -0.94 5.78
C ALA A 171 6.82 -1.58 6.61
N VAL A 172 6.50 -2.69 7.28
CA VAL A 172 7.43 -3.47 8.09
C VAL A 172 7.38 -4.94 7.70
N SER A 173 8.53 -5.63 7.78
CA SER A 173 8.67 -7.04 7.41
C SER A 173 9.45 -7.87 8.43
N GLY A 174 9.72 -7.32 9.62
CA GLY A 174 10.45 -8.03 10.66
C GLY A 174 10.80 -7.16 11.87
N GLU A 175 11.46 -7.79 12.85
CA GLU A 175 11.75 -7.20 14.14
C GLU A 175 12.51 -5.87 14.06
N GLN A 176 13.53 -5.76 13.19
CA GLN A 176 14.32 -4.54 13.07
C GLN A 176 13.49 -3.35 12.58
N SER A 177 12.63 -3.56 11.58
CA SER A 177 11.76 -2.49 11.07
C SER A 177 10.68 -2.11 12.10
N VAL A 178 10.13 -3.06 12.84
CA VAL A 178 9.21 -2.79 13.94
C VAL A 178 9.86 -1.94 15.01
N GLN A 179 11.06 -2.32 15.49
CA GLN A 179 11.77 -1.58 16.55
C GLN A 179 12.09 -0.13 16.12
N ARG A 180 12.44 0.08 14.85
CA ARG A 180 12.77 1.42 14.33
C ARG A 180 11.57 2.32 14.15
N PHE A 181 10.48 1.79 13.59
CA PHE A 181 9.41 2.63 13.08
C PHE A 181 8.15 2.67 13.94
N SER A 182 8.00 1.80 14.93
CA SER A 182 6.78 1.75 15.77
C SER A 182 6.50 3.03 16.56
N SER A 183 7.52 3.83 16.88
CA SER A 183 7.39 5.13 17.53
C SER A 183 7.25 6.31 16.56
N LEU A 184 7.49 6.08 15.27
CA LEU A 184 7.47 7.10 14.21
C LEU A 184 6.26 7.00 13.29
N ALA A 185 5.45 5.95 13.43
CA ALA A 185 4.27 5.76 12.59
C ALA A 185 3.05 5.34 13.43
N ASP A 186 1.86 5.67 12.95
CA ASP A 186 0.60 5.38 13.61
C ASP A 186 0.11 3.97 13.34
N HIS A 187 0.36 3.48 12.13
CA HIS A 187 -0.19 2.23 11.60
C HIS A 187 0.89 1.35 10.99
N LEU A 188 0.64 0.04 11.02
CA LEU A 188 1.47 -0.98 10.37
C LEU A 188 0.93 -1.33 9.01
N VAL A 189 1.83 -1.55 8.04
CA VAL A 189 1.53 -2.13 6.72
C VAL A 189 2.37 -3.40 6.53
N ALA A 190 1.73 -4.50 6.11
CA ALA A 190 2.41 -5.73 5.72
C ALA A 190 1.61 -6.49 4.66
N VAL A 191 2.31 -7.29 3.84
CA VAL A 191 1.70 -8.04 2.74
C VAL A 191 1.42 -9.50 3.09
N GLU A 192 1.91 -9.99 4.23
CA GLU A 192 1.71 -11.35 4.71
C GLU A 192 0.97 -11.34 6.05
N PRO A 193 0.08 -12.33 6.32
CA PRO A 193 -0.65 -12.44 7.56
C PRO A 193 0.22 -13.01 8.71
N ASP A 194 1.20 -12.22 9.17
CA ASP A 194 2.16 -12.60 10.22
C ASP A 194 1.69 -12.12 11.60
N ALA A 195 1.16 -13.07 12.41
CA ALA A 195 0.70 -12.80 13.77
C ALA A 195 1.83 -12.37 14.71
N ASP A 196 3.06 -12.88 14.51
CA ASP A 196 4.22 -12.49 15.31
C ASP A 196 4.63 -11.04 15.03
N LEU A 197 4.56 -10.61 13.79
CA LEU A 197 4.81 -9.22 13.40
C LEU A 197 3.80 -8.27 14.05
N VAL A 198 2.52 -8.60 14.00
CA VAL A 198 1.44 -7.82 14.64
C VAL A 198 1.65 -7.73 16.16
N ARG A 199 1.93 -8.86 16.82
CA ARG A 199 2.19 -8.88 18.25
C ARG A 199 3.39 -8.00 18.64
N ARG A 200 4.51 -8.10 17.90
CA ARG A 200 5.72 -7.26 18.12
C ARG A 200 5.43 -5.77 17.94
N TRP A 201 4.61 -5.43 16.97
CA TRP A 201 4.17 -4.07 16.74
C TRP A 201 3.37 -3.52 17.92
N ASP A 202 2.38 -4.28 18.41
CA ASP A 202 1.56 -3.87 19.55
C ASP A 202 2.40 -3.77 20.85
N GLU A 203 3.32 -4.72 21.09
CA GLU A 203 4.25 -4.67 22.21
C GLU A 203 5.18 -3.43 22.16
N ALA A 204 5.72 -3.10 21.00
CA ALA A 204 6.61 -1.95 20.82
C ALA A 204 5.87 -0.62 21.01
N ARG A 205 4.57 -0.58 20.73
CA ARG A 205 3.73 0.62 20.91
C ARG A 205 3.08 0.73 22.29
N ALA A 206 3.13 -0.32 23.10
CA ALA A 206 2.58 -0.30 24.44
C ALA A 206 3.26 0.80 25.29
N GLY A 207 2.50 1.79 25.71
CA GLY A 207 3.00 2.92 26.51
C GLY A 207 3.43 4.16 25.72
N LEU A 208 3.23 4.20 24.41
CA LEU A 208 3.46 5.40 23.59
C LEU A 208 2.23 6.32 23.59
N GLU A 209 1.95 6.98 24.71
CA GLU A 209 0.78 7.85 24.90
C GLU A 209 0.67 9.01 23.86
N ALA A 210 1.80 9.46 23.32
CA ALA A 210 1.84 10.55 22.34
C ALA A 210 1.18 10.19 20.98
N LEU A 211 0.99 8.92 20.70
CA LEU A 211 0.38 8.43 19.46
C LEU A 211 -1.13 8.17 19.58
N GLU A 212 -1.72 8.36 20.75
CA GLU A 212 -3.16 8.20 20.97
C GLU A 212 -4.01 9.28 20.28
N ALA A 213 -3.41 10.39 19.86
CA ALA A 213 -4.12 11.51 19.21
C ALA A 213 -4.80 11.08 17.87
N ILE A 214 -4.32 10.02 17.22
CA ILE A 214 -4.86 9.51 15.93
C ILE A 214 -5.80 8.32 16.13
N GLY A 215 -5.89 7.79 17.34
CA GLY A 215 -6.71 6.63 17.68
C GLY A 215 -5.94 5.30 17.66
N PRO A 216 -6.63 4.15 17.71
CA PRO A 216 -5.99 2.84 17.74
C PRO A 216 -5.14 2.57 16.50
N SER A 217 -3.98 1.93 16.71
CA SER A 217 -3.11 1.55 15.61
C SER A 217 -3.78 0.51 14.71
N ARG A 218 -3.88 0.81 13.41
CA ARG A 218 -4.37 -0.10 12.38
C ARG A 218 -3.25 -1.01 11.90
N LYS A 219 -3.59 -2.22 11.52
CA LYS A 219 -2.71 -3.19 10.88
C LYS A 219 -3.31 -3.49 9.53
N ILE A 220 -2.65 -3.01 8.48
CA ILE A 220 -3.21 -2.95 7.13
C ILE A 220 -2.51 -3.99 6.28
N GLY A 221 -3.27 -5.00 5.85
CA GLY A 221 -2.82 -6.06 4.96
C GLY A 221 -3.30 -5.84 3.53
N GLN A 222 -2.69 -6.57 2.60
CA GLN A 222 -3.11 -6.59 1.20
C GLN A 222 -3.00 -8.02 0.66
N ILE A 223 -4.02 -8.45 -0.09
CA ILE A 223 -4.05 -9.78 -0.69
C ILE A 223 -4.43 -9.70 -2.18
N PRO A 224 -3.63 -10.31 -3.09
CA PRO A 224 -4.03 -10.48 -4.47
C PRO A 224 -5.11 -11.56 -4.60
N ILE A 225 -6.07 -11.33 -5.50
CA ILE A 225 -7.11 -12.26 -5.91
C ILE A 225 -7.22 -12.23 -7.44
N SER A 226 -7.42 -13.34 -8.07
CA SER A 226 -7.68 -13.41 -9.50
C SER A 226 -9.09 -13.93 -9.77
N TRP A 227 -10.08 -13.10 -9.45
CA TRP A 227 -11.47 -13.45 -9.72
C TRP A 227 -11.77 -13.44 -11.22
N GLY A 228 -12.56 -14.40 -11.64
CA GLY A 228 -13.11 -14.50 -12.98
C GLY A 228 -14.05 -15.71 -13.09
N PRO A 229 -14.95 -15.74 -14.09
CA PRO A 229 -15.93 -16.82 -14.22
C PRO A 229 -15.32 -18.18 -14.55
N ASP A 230 -14.14 -18.19 -15.16
CA ASP A 230 -13.39 -19.39 -15.49
C ASP A 230 -12.10 -19.46 -14.65
N ARG A 231 -11.91 -20.60 -13.96
CA ARG A 231 -10.76 -20.79 -13.06
C ARG A 231 -9.44 -20.88 -13.81
N ASP A 232 -9.43 -21.55 -14.94
CA ASP A 232 -8.18 -21.78 -15.71
C ASP A 232 -7.70 -20.45 -16.33
N GLU A 233 -8.62 -19.63 -16.83
CA GLU A 233 -8.30 -18.27 -17.29
C GLU A 233 -7.82 -17.38 -16.12
N ALA A 234 -8.41 -17.52 -14.93
CA ALA A 234 -8.01 -16.77 -13.75
C ALA A 234 -6.59 -17.16 -13.29
N VAL A 235 -6.26 -18.44 -13.30
CA VAL A 235 -4.90 -18.93 -13.00
C VAL A 235 -3.90 -18.44 -14.05
N ALA A 236 -4.23 -18.55 -15.33
CA ALA A 236 -3.36 -18.08 -16.41
C ALA A 236 -3.04 -16.58 -16.27
N ARG A 237 -4.05 -15.75 -15.99
CA ARG A 237 -3.90 -14.32 -15.77
C ARG A 237 -3.07 -14.01 -14.51
N ALA A 238 -3.31 -14.71 -13.40
CA ALA A 238 -2.52 -14.56 -12.19
C ALA A 238 -1.05 -14.91 -12.45
N HIS A 239 -0.79 -15.98 -13.18
CA HIS A 239 0.57 -16.36 -13.56
C HIS A 239 1.20 -15.33 -14.50
N GLU A 240 0.51 -14.87 -15.51
CA GLU A 240 1.02 -13.87 -16.46
C GLU A 240 1.44 -12.58 -15.75
N GLN A 241 0.62 -12.06 -14.84
CA GLN A 241 0.80 -10.72 -14.26
C GLN A 241 1.35 -10.70 -12.84
N PHE A 242 1.31 -11.81 -12.11
CA PHE A 242 1.70 -11.88 -10.69
C PHE A 242 2.69 -13.00 -10.35
N ARG A 243 3.33 -13.66 -11.33
CA ARG A 243 4.37 -14.68 -11.07
C ARG A 243 5.53 -14.15 -10.21
N TRP A 244 5.82 -12.86 -10.27
CA TRP A 244 6.83 -12.20 -9.44
C TRP A 244 6.53 -12.28 -7.94
N PHE A 245 5.27 -12.38 -7.55
CA PHE A 245 4.85 -12.47 -6.15
C PHE A 245 5.44 -13.70 -5.44
N GLY A 246 5.68 -14.79 -6.17
CA GLY A 246 6.34 -16.00 -5.66
C GLY A 246 7.82 -15.83 -5.28
N GLY A 247 8.47 -14.74 -5.68
CA GLY A 247 9.89 -14.48 -5.39
C GLY A 247 10.20 -14.05 -3.96
N GLY A 248 9.23 -13.50 -3.27
CA GLY A 248 9.34 -12.95 -1.91
C GLY A 248 10.09 -11.61 -1.84
N TRP A 249 9.76 -10.84 -0.82
CA TRP A 249 10.22 -9.45 -0.68
C TRP A 249 11.73 -9.27 -0.65
N LYS A 250 12.48 -10.20 -0.05
CA LYS A 250 13.95 -10.10 0.04
C LYS A 250 14.66 -10.10 -1.31
N VAL A 251 14.04 -10.71 -2.33
CA VAL A 251 14.55 -10.69 -3.71
C VAL A 251 13.98 -9.49 -4.44
N ASN A 252 12.68 -9.29 -4.35
CA ASN A 252 11.95 -8.27 -5.11
C ASN A 252 12.44 -6.85 -4.81
N ALA A 253 12.78 -6.54 -3.57
CA ALA A 253 13.27 -5.21 -3.18
C ALA A 253 14.53 -4.74 -3.91
N ASP A 254 15.36 -5.67 -4.38
CA ASP A 254 16.65 -5.36 -5.00
C ASP A 254 16.65 -5.46 -6.53
N LEU A 255 15.61 -6.01 -7.15
CA LEU A 255 15.51 -6.13 -8.62
C LEU A 255 15.23 -4.76 -9.26
N PRO A 256 16.04 -4.33 -10.26
CA PRO A 256 15.97 -2.96 -10.75
C PRO A 256 15.04 -2.75 -11.96
N THR A 257 14.63 -3.79 -12.69
CA THR A 257 13.88 -3.63 -13.95
C THR A 257 12.84 -4.74 -14.12
N THR A 258 11.87 -4.51 -15.00
CA THR A 258 10.86 -5.50 -15.38
C THR A 258 11.48 -6.79 -15.93
N GLU A 259 12.57 -6.68 -16.72
CA GLU A 259 13.30 -7.84 -17.24
C GLU A 259 13.98 -8.64 -16.12
N ALA A 260 14.42 -7.97 -15.05
CA ALA A 260 15.00 -8.66 -13.90
C ALA A 260 13.91 -9.42 -13.12
N PHE A 261 12.71 -8.85 -12.98
CA PHE A 261 11.54 -9.53 -12.41
C PHE A 261 11.08 -10.71 -13.26
N ASP A 262 11.01 -10.54 -14.58
CA ASP A 262 10.68 -11.63 -15.52
C ASP A 262 11.69 -12.77 -15.36
N ALA A 263 12.98 -12.47 -15.42
CA ALA A 263 14.04 -13.47 -15.28
C ALA A 263 14.01 -14.20 -13.93
N ALA A 264 13.74 -13.46 -12.82
CA ALA A 264 13.67 -14.02 -11.47
C ALA A 264 12.44 -14.92 -11.29
N SER A 265 11.35 -14.66 -11.99
CA SER A 265 10.07 -15.38 -11.85
C SER A 265 9.77 -16.38 -12.98
N GLN A 266 10.66 -16.55 -13.97
CA GLN A 266 10.45 -17.44 -15.11
C GLN A 266 10.22 -18.92 -14.76
N PHE A 267 10.65 -19.37 -13.58
CA PHE A 267 10.51 -20.74 -13.10
C PHE A 267 9.25 -20.96 -12.24
N VAL A 268 8.53 -19.91 -11.91
CA VAL A 268 7.26 -19.99 -11.17
C VAL A 268 6.21 -20.59 -12.10
N ARG A 269 5.55 -21.65 -11.64
CA ARG A 269 4.52 -22.33 -12.42
C ARG A 269 3.14 -21.75 -12.13
N PRO A 270 2.17 -21.91 -13.05
CA PRO A 270 0.78 -21.51 -12.80
C PRO A 270 0.19 -22.11 -11.51
N GLU A 271 0.54 -23.35 -11.18
CA GLU A 271 0.09 -24.03 -9.98
C GLU A 271 0.64 -23.34 -8.70
N ASP A 272 1.92 -22.94 -8.71
CA ASP A 272 2.55 -22.26 -7.57
C ASP A 272 1.87 -20.91 -7.29
N VAL A 273 1.44 -20.20 -8.35
CA VAL A 273 0.67 -18.96 -8.23
C VAL A 273 -0.74 -19.24 -7.71
N ALA A 274 -1.41 -20.29 -8.20
CA ALA A 274 -2.76 -20.65 -7.80
C ALA A 274 -2.84 -21.15 -6.34
N ASP A 275 -1.74 -21.65 -5.80
CA ASP A 275 -1.63 -22.02 -4.37
C ASP A 275 -1.49 -20.77 -3.46
N ALA A 276 -0.96 -19.65 -3.98
CA ALA A 276 -0.74 -18.42 -3.25
C ALA A 276 -1.86 -17.37 -3.43
N ILE A 277 -2.54 -17.39 -4.57
CA ILE A 277 -3.53 -16.39 -4.98
C ILE A 277 -4.87 -17.09 -5.25
N PRO A 278 -5.97 -16.76 -4.55
CA PRO A 278 -7.29 -17.28 -4.87
C PRO A 278 -7.68 -16.97 -6.31
N CYS A 279 -7.93 -18.03 -7.13
CA CYS A 279 -8.23 -17.92 -8.55
C CYS A 279 -9.61 -18.51 -8.88
N GLY A 280 -10.42 -17.82 -9.68
CA GLY A 280 -11.69 -18.29 -10.18
C GLY A 280 -12.93 -17.63 -9.56
N PRO A 281 -14.13 -18.20 -9.75
CA PRO A 281 -15.40 -17.60 -9.35
C PRO A 281 -15.77 -17.82 -7.88
N ASP A 282 -15.03 -18.67 -7.15
CA ASP A 282 -15.36 -19.05 -5.79
C ASP A 282 -15.01 -17.94 -4.79
N LEU A 283 -16.05 -17.24 -4.31
CA LEU A 283 -15.90 -16.16 -3.34
C LEU A 283 -15.61 -16.68 -1.93
N ASP A 284 -15.98 -17.92 -1.60
CA ASP A 284 -15.69 -18.49 -0.28
C ASP A 284 -14.20 -18.80 -0.13
N ALA A 285 -13.53 -19.22 -1.21
CA ALA A 285 -12.08 -19.34 -1.23
C ALA A 285 -11.36 -17.98 -0.99
N VAL A 286 -11.92 -16.88 -1.49
CA VAL A 286 -11.40 -15.54 -1.20
C VAL A 286 -11.60 -15.18 0.27
N VAL A 287 -12.79 -15.45 0.83
CA VAL A 287 -13.08 -15.20 2.25
C VAL A 287 -12.11 -15.97 3.16
N GLU A 288 -11.85 -17.26 2.85
CA GLU A 288 -10.89 -18.09 3.58
C GLU A 288 -9.48 -17.49 3.54
N ALA A 289 -9.01 -17.07 2.37
CA ALA A 289 -7.68 -16.46 2.23
C ALA A 289 -7.57 -15.12 2.99
N VAL A 290 -8.61 -14.28 2.97
CA VAL A 290 -8.68 -13.03 3.74
C VAL A 290 -8.74 -13.30 5.24
N SER A 291 -9.37 -14.41 5.67
CA SER A 291 -9.51 -14.75 7.10
C SER A 291 -8.15 -14.90 7.80
N ALA A 292 -7.13 -15.37 7.10
CA ALA A 292 -5.78 -15.48 7.64
C ALA A 292 -5.23 -14.13 8.18
N PHE A 293 -5.63 -13.01 7.58
CA PHE A 293 -5.20 -11.69 8.03
C PHE A 293 -5.87 -11.29 9.36
N TRP A 294 -7.18 -11.39 9.48
CA TRP A 294 -7.81 -11.03 10.77
C TRP A 294 -7.49 -12.03 11.88
N GLU A 295 -7.26 -13.30 11.56
CA GLU A 295 -6.76 -14.29 12.53
C GLU A 295 -5.35 -13.96 13.01
N ALA A 296 -4.51 -13.36 12.14
CA ALA A 296 -3.20 -12.83 12.51
C ALA A 296 -3.26 -11.47 13.24
N GLY A 297 -4.45 -10.88 13.40
CA GLY A 297 -4.64 -9.61 14.12
C GLY A 297 -4.65 -8.36 13.25
N PHE A 298 -4.73 -8.50 11.93
CA PHE A 298 -4.91 -7.36 11.03
C PHE A 298 -6.32 -6.78 11.18
N THR A 299 -6.41 -5.45 11.13
CA THR A 299 -7.68 -4.72 11.28
C THR A 299 -8.27 -4.31 9.93
N ASP A 300 -7.44 -4.24 8.90
CA ASP A 300 -7.76 -3.74 7.57
C ASP A 300 -7.13 -4.63 6.51
N VAL A 301 -7.91 -5.03 5.48
CA VAL A 301 -7.41 -5.86 4.39
C VAL A 301 -7.84 -5.29 3.05
N ALA A 302 -6.86 -4.93 2.20
CA ALA A 302 -7.10 -4.45 0.85
C ALA A 302 -7.06 -5.62 -0.15
N LEU A 303 -8.03 -5.67 -1.06
CA LEU A 303 -8.10 -6.66 -2.13
C LEU A 303 -7.43 -6.11 -3.40
N VAL A 304 -6.53 -6.89 -4.00
CA VAL A 304 -5.94 -6.61 -5.32
C VAL A 304 -6.56 -7.53 -6.34
N GLN A 305 -7.50 -7.05 -7.14
CA GLN A 305 -7.96 -7.81 -8.31
C GLN A 305 -6.87 -7.82 -9.37
N VAL A 306 -6.42 -9.00 -9.78
CA VAL A 306 -5.41 -9.18 -10.81
C VAL A 306 -5.99 -8.99 -12.21
N GLY A 307 -5.33 -8.17 -13.02
CA GLY A 307 -5.62 -7.92 -14.43
C GLY A 307 -6.61 -6.79 -14.70
N ASP A 308 -6.18 -5.82 -15.52
CA ASP A 308 -6.98 -4.64 -15.88
C ASP A 308 -8.33 -5.00 -16.52
N ALA A 309 -8.33 -5.94 -17.45
CA ALA A 309 -9.53 -6.31 -18.20
C ALA A 309 -10.70 -6.82 -17.32
N LEU A 310 -10.44 -7.27 -16.09
CA LEU A 310 -11.46 -7.77 -15.17
C LEU A 310 -11.81 -6.83 -14.02
N GLN A 311 -11.14 -5.67 -13.87
CA GLN A 311 -11.40 -4.75 -12.77
C GLN A 311 -12.87 -4.30 -12.73
N GLN A 312 -13.35 -3.77 -13.85
CA GLN A 312 -14.74 -3.31 -13.95
C GLN A 312 -15.72 -4.44 -13.71
N ARG A 313 -15.50 -5.60 -14.32
CA ARG A 313 -16.38 -6.75 -14.19
C ARG A 313 -16.39 -7.33 -12.76
N PHE A 314 -15.24 -7.36 -12.10
CA PHE A 314 -15.16 -7.75 -10.69
C PHE A 314 -16.00 -6.81 -9.82
N LEU A 315 -15.87 -5.50 -10.00
CA LEU A 315 -16.65 -4.51 -9.27
C LEU A 315 -18.15 -4.65 -9.55
N ASP A 316 -18.53 -4.92 -10.80
CA ASP A 316 -19.95 -5.05 -11.20
C ASP A 316 -20.60 -6.34 -10.69
N GLU A 317 -19.89 -7.48 -10.71
CA GLU A 317 -20.47 -8.80 -10.52
C GLU A 317 -20.14 -9.46 -9.17
N ALA A 318 -18.93 -9.23 -8.63
CA ALA A 318 -18.41 -10.02 -7.51
C ALA A 318 -18.09 -9.21 -6.24
N ALA A 319 -17.67 -7.97 -6.37
CA ALA A 319 -17.17 -7.20 -5.22
C ALA A 319 -18.26 -6.94 -4.17
N GLY A 320 -19.49 -6.63 -4.57
CA GLY A 320 -20.61 -6.46 -3.64
C GLY A 320 -20.92 -7.72 -2.84
N PRO A 321 -21.24 -8.86 -3.50
CA PRO A 321 -21.44 -10.14 -2.82
C PRO A 321 -20.24 -10.59 -1.96
N LEU A 322 -19.00 -10.31 -2.40
CA LEU A 322 -17.81 -10.62 -1.62
C LEU A 322 -17.73 -9.79 -0.33
N LEU A 323 -17.98 -8.48 -0.40
CA LEU A 323 -17.99 -7.61 0.78
C LEU A 323 -19.05 -8.04 1.81
N GLU A 324 -20.23 -8.48 1.37
CA GLU A 324 -21.26 -9.01 2.27
C GLU A 324 -20.74 -10.24 3.02
N ARG A 325 -20.17 -11.23 2.31
CA ARG A 325 -19.59 -12.44 2.92
C ARG A 325 -18.44 -12.13 3.86
N LEU A 326 -17.53 -11.23 3.47
CA LEU A 326 -16.41 -10.82 4.30
C LEU A 326 -16.88 -10.18 5.61
N ARG A 327 -17.90 -9.32 5.56
CA ARG A 327 -18.48 -8.68 6.74
C ARG A 327 -19.24 -9.63 7.65
N GLU A 328 -19.89 -10.64 7.07
CA GLU A 328 -20.55 -11.70 7.84
C GLU A 328 -19.55 -12.63 8.52
N ALA A 329 -18.42 -12.93 7.88
CA ALA A 329 -17.40 -13.84 8.40
C ALA A 329 -16.43 -13.17 9.38
N ALA A 330 -16.20 -11.86 9.24
CA ALA A 330 -15.24 -11.14 10.07
C ALA A 330 -15.66 -11.09 11.55
N PRO A 331 -14.71 -11.18 12.51
CA PRO A 331 -15.03 -11.12 13.92
C PRO A 331 -15.71 -9.79 14.28
N ALA A 332 -16.75 -9.88 15.10
CA ALA A 332 -17.35 -8.72 15.73
C ALA A 332 -16.29 -8.03 16.60
N GLY A 333 -15.93 -6.80 16.31
CA GLY A 333 -14.91 -6.04 17.02
C GLY A 333 -15.35 -5.63 18.42
#